data_1a92ddf34fe80ee30b1db1d068fdd7dd
#
_entry.id   1a92ddf34fe80ee30b1db1d068fdd7dd
#
_cell.length_a   1.000
_cell.length_b   1.000
_cell.length_c   1.000
_cell.angle_alpha   90.00
_cell.angle_beta   90.00
_cell.angle_gamma   90.00
#
_symmetry.space_group_name_H-M   'P 1'
#
loop_
_entity.id
_entity.type
_entity.pdbx_description
1 polymer ?
#
loop_
_entity_poly.entity_id
_entity_poly.type
_entity_poly.pdbx_seq_one_letter_code
_entity_poly.pdbx_strand_id
1 'polypeptide(L)'
;MSDSGKTTREGIIEATGAVEPRTYGGMSHAWRALRHRNFRLFFGGQSISLIGTWMTLVATSWLVYRLTGSALLLGTISFVGQIPSFLLAPFAGVWVDRLDRRKVLLATQALSMVQSLALAALTLTHHITIPWLLALSAMQGIVNAFDMPSRQAFMVHMVEDRRDLSNAIALNSSMVNMTRLIGPSLAGMLIAVSSEGWCFLIDGISYLAVIASLLMMRLPAPMARRNATSALSELKAGWTYVSGFLPIRTILLLFAAVSLLGMPFVVLTPIFAARILHGGPHTLGFLMGAMGVGSLVSALSLAVRKSVLGLVKMIPIAGTVFGLGLIGFGLSRAFWLSMVMAFVAGVGMMLGMAGSNTIIQTIVPEDKRGRVMGYYAMALMGMAPFGSLLAGTMAHAVGAPLTVIANGIAVLLGAAWFTMQLPAVHRAIRPIYREMGILPAEEGMQS
;
A
#
# COMPACT_ATOMS: atom_id res chain seq x y z
N MET A 1 -66.16 -18.05 24.82
CA MET A 1 -65.12 -18.82 24.16
C MET A 1 -64.55 -17.98 23.02
N SER A 2 -63.47 -17.23 23.25
CA SER A 2 -62.56 -16.67 22.26
C SER A 2 -61.61 -15.70 22.98
N ASP A 3 -60.51 -16.20 23.45
CA ASP A 3 -59.36 -15.34 23.75
C ASP A 3 -58.10 -16.19 23.91
N SER A 4 -57.49 -16.58 22.80
CA SER A 4 -56.20 -17.28 22.79
C SER A 4 -55.34 -17.01 21.56
N GLY A 5 -55.53 -15.88 20.90
CA GLY A 5 -54.80 -15.52 19.65
C GLY A 5 -53.87 -14.30 19.69
N LYS A 6 -53.73 -13.62 20.83
CA LYS A 6 -52.96 -12.37 20.89
C LYS A 6 -51.59 -12.46 21.61
N THR A 7 -51.37 -13.52 22.38
CA THR A 7 -50.16 -13.62 23.25
C THR A 7 -48.94 -14.20 22.56
N THR A 8 -49.01 -14.66 21.31
CA THR A 8 -47.89 -15.34 20.62
C THR A 8 -47.11 -14.42 19.69
N ARG A 9 -47.59 -13.20 19.43
CA ARG A 9 -46.86 -12.26 18.54
C ARG A 9 -45.97 -11.26 19.28
N GLU A 10 -46.27 -10.94 20.52
CA GLU A 10 -45.44 -10.04 21.32
C GLU A 10 -44.21 -10.73 21.94
N GLY A 11 -44.26 -12.01 22.19
CA GLY A 11 -43.13 -12.80 22.76
C GLY A 11 -42.04 -13.13 21.75
N ILE A 12 -42.24 -12.96 20.44
CA ILE A 12 -41.24 -13.23 19.39
C ILE A 12 -40.44 -11.95 19.05
N ILE A 13 -40.96 -10.78 19.37
CA ILE A 13 -40.30 -9.50 19.10
C ILE A 13 -39.26 -9.15 20.19
N GLU A 14 -39.37 -9.70 21.40
CA GLU A 14 -38.36 -9.46 22.46
C GLU A 14 -37.13 -10.37 22.37
N ALA A 15 -37.16 -11.46 21.60
CA ALA A 15 -36.03 -12.39 21.47
C ALA A 15 -35.06 -12.06 20.31
N THR A 16 -35.44 -11.21 19.39
CA THR A 16 -34.53 -10.61 18.42
C THR A 16 -34.12 -9.24 18.95
N GLY A 17 -33.08 -9.20 19.75
CA GLY A 17 -32.41 -7.96 20.13
C GLY A 17 -32.04 -7.19 18.85
N ALA A 18 -32.95 -6.32 18.40
CA ALA A 18 -32.68 -5.37 17.35
C ALA A 18 -31.48 -4.54 17.80
N VAL A 19 -30.33 -4.84 17.20
CA VAL A 19 -29.17 -3.97 17.30
C VAL A 19 -29.58 -2.68 16.60
N GLU A 20 -30.06 -1.73 17.42
CA GLU A 20 -30.32 -0.38 16.91
C GLU A 20 -29.07 0.11 16.17
N PRO A 21 -29.20 0.61 14.92
CA PRO A 21 -28.13 1.26 14.24
C PRO A 21 -27.82 2.56 14.99
N ARG A 22 -26.89 2.49 15.95
CA ARG A 22 -26.39 3.71 16.59
C ARG A 22 -25.73 4.56 15.51
N THR A 23 -26.36 5.68 15.21
CA THR A 23 -25.82 6.78 14.43
C THR A 23 -24.54 7.28 15.10
N TYR A 24 -23.41 6.77 14.64
CA TYR A 24 -22.08 7.16 15.10
C TYR A 24 -21.70 8.47 14.41
N GLY A 25 -22.10 9.60 14.96
CA GLY A 25 -21.72 10.94 14.54
C GLY A 25 -20.82 11.58 15.58
N GLY A 26 -19.60 11.91 15.19
CA GLY A 26 -18.73 12.74 16.01
C GLY A 26 -17.24 12.45 15.80
N MET A 27 -16.42 13.49 15.73
CA MET A 27 -14.96 13.45 15.59
C MET A 27 -14.27 12.61 16.70
N SER A 28 -14.95 12.41 17.85
CA SER A 28 -14.51 11.54 18.95
C SER A 28 -14.44 10.05 18.57
N HIS A 29 -15.21 9.62 17.57
CA HIS A 29 -15.18 8.22 17.10
C HIS A 29 -13.98 7.93 16.20
N ALA A 30 -13.43 8.94 15.51
CA ALA A 30 -12.27 8.77 14.65
C ALA A 30 -10.99 8.35 15.42
N TRP A 31 -10.92 8.68 16.71
CA TRP A 31 -9.74 8.46 17.54
C TRP A 31 -9.93 7.35 18.58
N ARG A 32 -10.98 6.55 18.49
CA ARG A 32 -11.33 5.53 19.51
C ARG A 32 -10.21 4.51 19.73
N ALA A 33 -9.56 4.04 18.67
CA ALA A 33 -8.49 3.07 18.79
C ALA A 33 -7.28 3.60 19.58
N LEU A 34 -7.05 4.93 19.63
CA LEU A 34 -5.98 5.52 20.44
C LEU A 34 -6.24 5.47 21.96
N ARG A 35 -7.45 5.09 22.40
CA ARG A 35 -7.73 4.81 23.82
C ARG A 35 -6.99 3.54 24.28
N HIS A 36 -6.77 2.58 23.40
CA HIS A 36 -6.00 1.38 23.69
C HIS A 36 -4.51 1.73 23.83
N ARG A 37 -3.95 1.49 25.01
CA ARG A 37 -2.57 1.87 25.34
C ARG A 37 -1.56 1.29 24.35
N ASN A 38 -1.71 0.02 23.99
CA ASN A 38 -0.80 -0.66 23.07
C ASN A 38 -0.88 -0.06 21.65
N PHE A 39 -2.08 0.21 21.14
CA PHE A 39 -2.26 0.84 19.83
C PHE A 39 -1.72 2.28 19.81
N ARG A 40 -1.91 3.08 20.86
CA ARG A 40 -1.37 4.43 20.96
C ARG A 40 0.16 4.45 20.94
N LEU A 41 0.81 3.53 21.67
CA LEU A 41 2.26 3.39 21.65
C LEU A 41 2.76 3.03 20.25
N PHE A 42 2.12 2.04 19.61
CA PHE A 42 2.43 1.64 18.23
C PHE A 42 2.26 2.81 17.26
N PHE A 43 1.11 3.45 17.28
CA PHE A 43 0.79 4.55 16.37
C PHE A 43 1.81 5.69 16.47
N GLY A 44 2.18 6.10 17.70
CA GLY A 44 3.17 7.14 17.92
C GLY A 44 4.57 6.75 17.43
N GLY A 45 5.08 5.60 17.85
CA GLY A 45 6.40 5.11 17.42
C GLY A 45 6.49 4.88 15.92
N GLN A 46 5.45 4.24 15.36
CA GLN A 46 5.39 3.91 13.93
C GLN A 46 5.24 5.16 13.05
N SER A 47 4.51 6.20 13.50
CA SER A 47 4.40 7.46 12.75
C SER A 47 5.76 8.13 12.55
N ILE A 48 6.57 8.18 13.59
CA ILE A 48 7.92 8.77 13.55
C ILE A 48 8.81 7.94 12.61
N SER A 49 8.82 6.61 12.76
CA SER A 49 9.66 5.73 11.96
C SER A 49 9.26 5.71 10.48
N LEU A 50 7.97 5.74 10.15
CA LEU A 50 7.54 5.77 8.75
C LEU A 50 7.95 7.07 8.04
N ILE A 51 7.99 8.21 8.72
CA ILE A 51 8.53 9.44 8.13
C ILE A 51 10.00 9.20 7.76
N GLY A 52 10.81 8.66 8.67
CA GLY A 52 12.21 8.30 8.41
C GLY A 52 12.36 7.33 7.23
N THR A 53 11.54 6.29 7.17
CA THR A 53 11.55 5.32 6.06
C THR A 53 11.28 5.97 4.70
N TRP A 54 10.31 6.90 4.62
CA TRP A 54 10.06 7.66 3.39
C TRP A 54 11.19 8.63 3.07
N MET A 55 11.85 9.21 4.09
CA MET A 55 13.04 10.03 3.90
C MET A 55 14.20 9.19 3.33
N THR A 56 14.43 8.00 3.87
CA THR A 56 15.45 7.07 3.37
C THR A 56 15.21 6.64 1.93
N LEU A 57 13.96 6.44 1.52
CA LEU A 57 13.60 6.13 0.13
C LEU A 57 14.05 7.24 -0.83
N VAL A 58 13.74 8.50 -0.50
CA VAL A 58 14.13 9.68 -1.30
C VAL A 58 15.65 9.85 -1.30
N ALA A 59 16.26 9.77 -0.11
CA ALA A 59 17.71 9.93 0.06
C ALA A 59 18.49 8.87 -0.74
N THR A 60 18.06 7.60 -0.69
CA THR A 60 18.68 6.51 -1.44
C THR A 60 18.57 6.76 -2.94
N SER A 61 17.39 7.10 -3.45
CA SER A 61 17.18 7.34 -4.88
C SER A 61 17.97 8.55 -5.38
N TRP A 62 18.02 9.62 -4.60
CA TRP A 62 18.83 10.80 -4.91
C TRP A 62 20.32 10.50 -4.86
N LEU A 63 20.80 9.81 -3.83
CA LEU A 63 22.19 9.43 -3.66
C LEU A 63 22.69 8.56 -4.82
N VAL A 64 21.92 7.54 -5.21
CA VAL A 64 22.25 6.70 -6.38
C VAL A 64 22.38 7.54 -7.64
N TYR A 65 21.42 8.43 -7.87
CA TYR A 65 21.46 9.31 -9.03
C TYR A 65 22.65 10.28 -8.99
N ARG A 66 22.92 10.90 -7.85
CA ARG A 66 24.04 11.84 -7.66
C ARG A 66 25.40 11.18 -7.87
N LEU A 67 25.56 9.93 -7.42
CA LEU A 67 26.82 9.20 -7.58
C LEU A 67 27.04 8.69 -9.01
N THR A 68 25.99 8.40 -9.76
CA THR A 68 26.11 7.62 -11.01
C THR A 68 25.49 8.29 -12.23
N GLY A 69 24.50 9.14 -12.06
CA GLY A 69 23.68 9.68 -13.15
C GLY A 69 22.93 8.61 -13.94
N SER A 70 22.89 7.35 -13.46
CA SER A 70 22.43 6.19 -14.21
C SER A 70 20.99 5.80 -13.86
N ALA A 71 20.11 5.80 -14.86
CA ALA A 71 18.75 5.27 -14.76
C ALA A 71 18.75 3.76 -14.48
N LEU A 72 19.68 3.02 -15.10
CA LEU A 72 19.80 1.58 -14.91
C LEU A 72 20.11 1.23 -13.45
N LEU A 73 21.03 1.96 -12.80
CA LEU A 73 21.38 1.70 -11.40
C LEU A 73 20.25 2.09 -10.44
N LEU A 74 19.47 3.13 -10.73
CA LEU A 74 18.25 3.43 -10.00
C LEU A 74 17.27 2.24 -10.03
N GLY A 75 17.02 1.70 -11.21
CA GLY A 75 16.17 0.51 -11.39
C GLY A 75 16.75 -0.72 -10.71
N THR A 76 18.05 -0.97 -10.82
CA THR A 76 18.74 -2.12 -10.23
C THR A 76 18.69 -2.09 -8.70
N ILE A 77 18.98 -0.94 -8.07
CA ILE A 77 18.96 -0.81 -6.61
C ILE A 77 17.52 -0.99 -6.08
N SER A 78 16.54 -0.43 -6.78
CA SER A 78 15.13 -0.64 -6.46
C SER A 78 14.72 -2.11 -6.60
N PHE A 79 15.16 -2.79 -7.67
CA PHE A 79 14.95 -4.23 -7.87
C PHE A 79 15.56 -5.06 -6.73
N VAL A 80 16.85 -4.85 -6.44
CA VAL A 80 17.59 -5.57 -5.41
C VAL A 80 16.98 -5.35 -4.02
N GLY A 81 16.49 -4.15 -3.72
CA GLY A 81 15.83 -3.83 -2.46
C GLY A 81 14.45 -4.48 -2.29
N GLN A 82 13.79 -4.85 -3.38
CA GLN A 82 12.42 -5.40 -3.33
C GLN A 82 12.35 -6.90 -3.60
N ILE A 83 13.26 -7.45 -4.42
CA ILE A 83 13.21 -8.87 -4.84
C ILE A 83 13.32 -9.85 -3.67
N PRO A 84 14.11 -9.62 -2.60
CA PRO A 84 14.11 -10.52 -1.46
C PRO A 84 12.75 -10.58 -0.76
N SER A 85 12.06 -9.46 -0.64
CA SER A 85 10.70 -9.43 -0.07
C SER A 85 9.73 -10.26 -0.90
N PHE A 86 9.79 -10.17 -2.22
CA PHE A 86 8.95 -10.95 -3.13
C PHE A 86 9.21 -12.46 -3.00
N LEU A 87 10.47 -12.86 -3.01
CA LEU A 87 10.86 -14.27 -2.96
C LEU A 87 10.59 -14.91 -1.59
N LEU A 88 10.81 -14.16 -0.51
CA LEU A 88 10.71 -14.67 0.85
C LEU A 88 9.31 -14.52 1.47
N ALA A 89 8.44 -13.63 0.94
CA ALA A 89 7.13 -13.38 1.53
C ALA A 89 6.26 -14.64 1.76
N PRO A 90 6.19 -15.62 0.84
CA PRO A 90 5.41 -16.85 1.07
C PRO A 90 5.93 -17.68 2.25
N PHE A 91 7.25 -17.70 2.44
CA PHE A 91 7.90 -18.45 3.53
C PHE A 91 7.85 -17.65 4.83
N ALA A 92 8.07 -16.34 4.77
CA ALA A 92 8.07 -15.45 5.92
C ALA A 92 6.73 -15.47 6.66
N GLY A 93 5.59 -15.50 5.93
CA GLY A 93 4.26 -15.62 6.52
C GLY A 93 4.12 -16.87 7.39
N VAL A 94 4.55 -18.04 6.87
CA VAL A 94 4.50 -19.32 7.61
C VAL A 94 5.42 -19.30 8.85
N TRP A 95 6.60 -18.69 8.73
CA TRP A 95 7.54 -18.60 9.85
C TRP A 95 7.06 -17.62 10.91
N VAL A 96 6.54 -16.48 10.53
CA VAL A 96 5.97 -15.48 11.45
C VAL A 96 4.81 -16.05 12.28
N ASP A 97 3.99 -16.93 11.70
CA ASP A 97 2.90 -17.58 12.43
C ASP A 97 3.40 -18.58 13.49
N ARG A 98 4.63 -19.08 13.35
CA ARG A 98 5.27 -20.02 14.31
C ARG A 98 6.11 -19.32 15.36
N LEU A 99 6.53 -18.09 15.13
CA LEU A 99 7.40 -17.31 16.00
C LEU A 99 6.60 -16.34 16.86
N ASP A 100 7.23 -15.84 17.91
CA ASP A 100 6.70 -14.72 18.69
C ASP A 100 6.78 -13.44 17.84
N ARG A 101 5.61 -12.96 17.38
CA ARG A 101 5.48 -11.78 16.50
C ARG A 101 6.15 -10.55 17.07
N ARG A 102 6.11 -10.35 18.41
CA ARG A 102 6.80 -9.23 19.05
C ARG A 102 8.31 -9.34 18.92
N LYS A 103 8.87 -10.54 19.12
CA LYS A 103 10.32 -10.78 18.97
C LYS A 103 10.77 -10.61 17.54
N VAL A 104 9.96 -11.08 16.58
CA VAL A 104 10.24 -10.89 15.15
C VAL A 104 10.26 -9.40 14.82
N LEU A 105 9.24 -8.62 15.27
CA LEU A 105 9.21 -7.17 15.04
C LEU A 105 10.40 -6.47 15.71
N LEU A 106 10.76 -6.81 16.93
CA LEU A 106 11.96 -6.23 17.59
C LEU A 106 13.24 -6.51 16.80
N ALA A 107 13.39 -7.74 16.29
CA ALA A 107 14.55 -8.11 15.47
C ALA A 107 14.57 -7.35 14.13
N THR A 108 13.43 -7.28 13.42
CA THR A 108 13.35 -6.56 12.14
C THR A 108 13.58 -5.07 12.31
N GLN A 109 13.05 -4.44 13.38
CA GLN A 109 13.29 -3.02 13.67
C GLN A 109 14.75 -2.76 14.05
N ALA A 110 15.38 -3.64 14.83
CA ALA A 110 16.81 -3.53 15.17
C ALA A 110 17.71 -3.69 13.94
N LEU A 111 17.40 -4.64 13.05
CA LEU A 111 18.13 -4.83 11.80
C LEU A 111 17.96 -3.65 10.84
N SER A 112 16.74 -3.10 10.71
CA SER A 112 16.50 -1.88 9.92
C SER A 112 17.25 -0.68 10.50
N MET A 113 17.29 -0.54 11.83
CA MET A 113 18.07 0.50 12.52
C MET A 113 19.56 0.38 12.16
N VAL A 114 20.13 -0.81 12.28
CA VAL A 114 21.55 -1.07 11.95
C VAL A 114 21.82 -0.73 10.48
N GLN A 115 20.92 -1.15 9.56
CA GLN A 115 21.03 -0.86 8.13
C GLN A 115 21.01 0.65 7.84
N SER A 116 20.05 1.38 8.41
CA SER A 116 19.95 2.84 8.22
C SER A 116 21.15 3.58 8.83
N LEU A 117 21.62 3.17 10.03
CA LEU A 117 22.81 3.75 10.65
C LEU A 117 24.08 3.44 9.84
N ALA A 118 24.19 2.25 9.24
CA ALA A 118 25.28 1.92 8.34
C ALA A 118 25.28 2.80 7.09
N LEU A 119 24.10 3.02 6.47
CA LEU A 119 23.96 3.98 5.36
C LEU A 119 24.38 5.38 5.80
N ALA A 120 23.94 5.83 6.97
CA ALA A 120 24.29 7.14 7.51
C ALA A 120 25.81 7.28 7.71
N ALA A 121 26.45 6.32 8.39
CA ALA A 121 27.87 6.33 8.65
C ALA A 121 28.68 6.34 7.35
N LEU A 122 28.38 5.44 6.41
CA LEU A 122 29.08 5.38 5.12
C LEU A 122 28.88 6.65 4.28
N THR A 123 27.68 7.25 4.32
CA THR A 123 27.39 8.47 3.53
C THR A 123 28.04 9.70 4.15
N LEU A 124 27.95 9.87 5.47
CA LEU A 124 28.54 11.03 6.18
C LEU A 124 30.07 10.99 6.18
N THR A 125 30.67 9.80 6.17
CA THR A 125 32.14 9.63 6.07
C THR A 125 32.63 9.56 4.62
N HIS A 126 31.76 9.75 3.63
CA HIS A 126 32.08 9.70 2.18
C HIS A 126 32.64 8.35 1.69
N HIS A 127 32.41 7.24 2.42
CA HIS A 127 32.82 5.90 2.04
C HIS A 127 31.71 5.09 1.33
N ILE A 128 30.55 5.71 1.09
CA ILE A 128 29.43 5.03 0.43
C ILE A 128 29.77 4.73 -1.05
N THR A 129 29.53 3.50 -1.47
CA THR A 129 29.73 3.05 -2.85
C THR A 129 28.52 2.27 -3.33
N ILE A 130 28.42 2.04 -4.66
CA ILE A 130 27.29 1.28 -5.23
C ILE A 130 27.19 -0.15 -4.67
N PRO A 131 28.26 -0.92 -4.47
CA PRO A 131 28.18 -2.23 -3.80
C PRO A 131 27.57 -2.16 -2.40
N TRP A 132 27.92 -1.15 -1.59
CA TRP A 132 27.31 -0.96 -0.28
C TRP A 132 25.82 -0.65 -0.36
N LEU A 133 25.40 0.20 -1.31
CA LEU A 133 24.00 0.51 -1.54
C LEU A 133 23.21 -0.74 -1.95
N LEU A 134 23.76 -1.58 -2.83
CA LEU A 134 23.15 -2.85 -3.23
C LEU A 134 23.02 -3.81 -2.05
N ALA A 135 24.11 -4.02 -1.27
CA ALA A 135 24.10 -4.92 -0.14
C ALA A 135 23.11 -4.49 0.95
N LEU A 136 23.11 -3.20 1.32
CA LEU A 136 22.22 -2.67 2.34
C LEU A 136 20.76 -2.60 1.86
N SER A 137 20.51 -2.38 0.56
CA SER A 137 19.17 -2.48 -0.02
C SER A 137 18.65 -3.92 -0.02
N ALA A 138 19.49 -4.90 -0.38
CA ALA A 138 19.15 -6.33 -0.30
C ALA A 138 18.83 -6.75 1.14
N MET A 139 19.65 -6.33 2.10
CA MET A 139 19.41 -6.56 3.53
C MET A 139 18.06 -6.01 3.96
N GLN A 140 17.73 -4.76 3.59
CA GLN A 140 16.43 -4.17 3.92
C GLN A 140 15.27 -4.93 3.27
N GLY A 141 15.46 -5.43 2.04
CA GLY A 141 14.48 -6.28 1.37
C GLY A 141 14.20 -7.58 2.13
N ILE A 142 15.24 -8.22 2.67
CA ILE A 142 15.10 -9.42 3.53
C ILE A 142 14.34 -9.06 4.81
N VAL A 143 14.71 -7.98 5.48
CA VAL A 143 14.04 -7.51 6.70
C VAL A 143 12.56 -7.24 6.45
N ASN A 144 12.23 -6.56 5.36
CA ASN A 144 10.85 -6.23 4.98
C ASN A 144 9.99 -7.47 4.72
N ALA A 145 10.58 -8.56 4.23
CA ALA A 145 9.87 -9.83 4.01
C ALA A 145 9.23 -10.38 5.31
N PHE A 146 9.88 -10.16 6.45
CA PHE A 146 9.40 -10.60 7.77
C PHE A 146 8.64 -9.49 8.51
N ASP A 147 9.06 -8.23 8.35
CA ASP A 147 8.45 -7.09 9.06
C ASP A 147 6.98 -6.87 8.66
N MET A 148 6.70 -6.85 7.34
CA MET A 148 5.35 -6.56 6.85
C MET A 148 4.29 -7.54 7.37
N PRO A 149 4.44 -8.88 7.21
CA PRO A 149 3.43 -9.81 7.70
C PRO A 149 3.36 -9.82 9.23
N SER A 150 4.50 -9.67 9.93
CA SER A 150 4.53 -9.58 11.38
C SER A 150 3.74 -8.40 11.90
N ARG A 151 3.90 -7.23 11.29
CA ARG A 151 3.22 -5.99 11.67
C ARG A 151 1.71 -6.07 11.45
N GLN A 152 1.27 -6.59 10.30
CA GLN A 152 -0.14 -6.78 10.01
C GLN A 152 -0.80 -7.76 10.98
N ALA A 153 -0.15 -8.89 11.24
CA ALA A 153 -0.66 -9.88 12.17
C ALA A 153 -0.64 -9.39 13.63
N PHE A 154 0.30 -8.51 13.99
CA PHE A 154 0.44 -7.98 15.34
C PHE A 154 -0.59 -6.90 15.66
N MET A 155 -1.05 -6.14 14.66
CA MET A 155 -2.02 -5.04 14.84
C MET A 155 -3.32 -5.50 15.51
N VAL A 156 -3.80 -6.70 15.20
CA VAL A 156 -5.02 -7.27 15.79
C VAL A 156 -4.88 -7.47 17.30
N HIS A 157 -3.65 -7.67 17.82
CA HIS A 157 -3.38 -7.88 19.24
C HIS A 157 -3.19 -6.59 20.03
N MET A 158 -3.13 -5.45 19.36
CA MET A 158 -2.95 -4.13 20.00
C MET A 158 -4.28 -3.51 20.43
N VAL A 159 -5.39 -3.98 19.87
CA VAL A 159 -6.73 -3.48 20.13
C VAL A 159 -7.50 -4.53 20.95
N GLU A 160 -7.84 -4.18 22.18
CA GLU A 160 -8.51 -5.10 23.12
C GLU A 160 -9.97 -5.37 22.72
N ASP A 161 -10.67 -4.33 22.22
CA ASP A 161 -12.05 -4.46 21.74
C ASP A 161 -12.06 -4.60 20.21
N ARG A 162 -12.52 -5.76 19.72
CA ARG A 162 -12.66 -6.03 18.27
C ARG A 162 -13.53 -5.00 17.53
N ARG A 163 -14.42 -4.32 18.23
CA ARG A 163 -15.26 -3.24 17.65
C ARG A 163 -14.45 -2.04 17.22
N ASP A 164 -13.27 -1.82 17.81
CA ASP A 164 -12.38 -0.71 17.48
C ASP A 164 -11.31 -1.09 16.43
N LEU A 165 -11.27 -2.35 15.99
CA LEU A 165 -10.28 -2.84 15.02
C LEU A 165 -10.40 -2.13 13.67
N SER A 166 -11.60 -1.88 13.17
CA SER A 166 -11.83 -1.15 11.92
C SER A 166 -11.31 0.29 12.02
N ASN A 167 -11.47 0.94 13.18
CA ASN A 167 -10.93 2.27 13.45
C ASN A 167 -9.40 2.25 13.51
N ALA A 168 -8.78 1.23 14.13
CA ALA A 168 -7.34 1.05 14.16
C ALA A 168 -6.75 0.88 12.75
N ILE A 169 -7.40 0.09 11.90
CA ILE A 169 -7.02 -0.10 10.49
C ILE A 169 -7.11 1.23 9.72
N ALA A 170 -8.18 1.99 9.91
CA ALA A 170 -8.37 3.29 9.28
C ALA A 170 -7.30 4.31 9.70
N LEU A 171 -6.99 4.39 11.00
CA LEU A 171 -5.92 5.24 11.54
C LEU A 171 -4.55 4.84 11.01
N ASN A 172 -4.24 3.53 10.97
CA ASN A 172 -2.99 3.03 10.40
C ASN A 172 -2.86 3.39 8.92
N SER A 173 -3.92 3.27 8.14
CA SER A 173 -3.94 3.66 6.72
C SER A 173 -3.73 5.17 6.56
N SER A 174 -4.37 5.97 7.41
CA SER A 174 -4.19 7.44 7.43
C SER A 174 -2.75 7.81 7.75
N MET A 175 -2.15 7.17 8.77
CA MET A 175 -0.75 7.36 9.14
C MET A 175 0.19 7.07 7.96
N VAL A 176 0.03 5.95 7.27
CA VAL A 176 0.85 5.59 6.11
C VAL A 176 0.73 6.62 4.99
N ASN A 177 -0.47 7.12 4.70
CA ASN A 177 -0.68 8.14 3.66
C ASN A 177 -0.12 9.50 4.05
N MET A 178 -0.25 9.91 5.32
CA MET A 178 0.33 11.15 5.84
C MET A 178 1.86 11.12 5.78
N THR A 179 2.47 10.01 6.20
CA THR A 179 3.94 9.89 6.18
C THR A 179 4.50 9.82 4.76
N ARG A 180 3.75 9.25 3.82
CA ARG A 180 4.08 9.27 2.38
C ARG A 180 4.09 10.67 1.79
N LEU A 181 3.29 11.58 2.32
CA LEU A 181 3.27 13.00 1.93
C LEU A 181 4.43 13.77 2.59
N ILE A 182 4.57 13.63 3.91
CA ILE A 182 5.48 14.44 4.72
C ILE A 182 6.93 14.00 4.51
N GLY A 183 7.22 12.70 4.51
CA GLY A 183 8.57 12.15 4.48
C GLY A 183 9.40 12.62 3.28
N PRO A 184 8.92 12.46 2.04
CA PRO A 184 9.65 12.92 0.85
C PRO A 184 9.93 14.43 0.83
N SER A 185 8.96 15.24 1.26
CA SER A 185 9.12 16.70 1.31
C SER A 185 10.20 17.11 2.32
N LEU A 186 10.18 16.51 3.52
CA LEU A 186 11.22 16.73 4.54
C LEU A 186 12.60 16.26 4.05
N ALA A 187 12.66 15.09 3.40
CA ALA A 187 13.92 14.58 2.84
C ALA A 187 14.51 15.56 1.81
N GLY A 188 13.69 15.99 0.85
CA GLY A 188 14.13 16.92 -0.18
C GLY A 188 14.66 18.23 0.39
N MET A 189 14.00 18.81 1.38
CA MET A 189 14.46 20.00 2.07
C MET A 189 15.74 19.76 2.88
N LEU A 190 15.80 18.66 3.62
CA LEU A 190 16.97 18.34 4.44
C LEU A 190 18.22 18.09 3.57
N ILE A 191 18.08 17.32 2.48
CA ILE A 191 19.18 17.03 1.57
C ILE A 191 19.66 18.31 0.89
N ALA A 192 18.76 19.25 0.57
CA ALA A 192 19.11 20.51 -0.08
C ALA A 192 20.02 21.42 0.79
N VAL A 193 19.89 21.34 2.11
CA VAL A 193 20.67 22.16 3.06
C VAL A 193 21.80 21.39 3.75
N SER A 194 21.84 20.05 3.59
CA SER A 194 22.83 19.19 4.26
C SER A 194 23.31 18.06 3.36
N SER A 195 22.93 16.80 3.68
CA SER A 195 23.26 15.63 2.87
C SER A 195 22.27 14.49 3.10
N GLU A 196 22.29 13.48 2.21
CA GLU A 196 21.48 12.26 2.34
C GLU A 196 21.76 11.50 3.64
N GLY A 197 22.99 11.57 4.13
CA GLY A 197 23.42 10.90 5.36
C GLY A 197 22.60 11.29 6.59
N TRP A 198 22.12 12.52 6.67
CA TRP A 198 21.25 12.96 7.77
C TRP A 198 19.86 12.34 7.69
N CYS A 199 19.33 12.11 6.47
CA CYS A 199 18.06 11.37 6.31
C CYS A 199 18.18 9.95 6.85
N PHE A 200 19.27 9.25 6.51
CA PHE A 200 19.56 7.91 7.01
C PHE A 200 19.76 7.88 8.53
N LEU A 201 20.44 8.88 9.09
CA LEU A 201 20.63 8.99 10.54
C LEU A 201 19.32 9.18 11.28
N ILE A 202 18.47 10.09 10.82
CA ILE A 202 17.14 10.33 11.38
C ILE A 202 16.28 9.07 11.32
N ASP A 203 16.29 8.37 10.18
CA ASP A 203 15.58 7.09 10.03
C ASP A 203 16.13 6.05 11.02
N GLY A 204 17.45 5.90 11.08
CA GLY A 204 18.10 4.98 12.03
C GLY A 204 17.70 5.25 13.48
N ILE A 205 17.72 6.51 13.91
CA ILE A 205 17.31 6.90 15.27
C ILE A 205 15.80 6.68 15.47
N SER A 206 14.98 6.92 14.45
CA SER A 206 13.53 6.78 14.54
C SER A 206 13.07 5.37 14.90
N TYR A 207 13.82 4.34 14.53
CA TYR A 207 13.53 2.95 14.92
C TYR A 207 13.56 2.75 16.44
N LEU A 208 14.32 3.54 17.18
CA LEU A 208 14.31 3.50 18.65
C LEU A 208 12.91 3.80 19.21
N ALA A 209 12.14 4.69 18.57
CA ALA A 209 10.79 4.99 18.99
C ALA A 209 9.87 3.77 18.86
N VAL A 210 10.01 2.98 17.75
CA VAL A 210 9.22 1.76 17.56
C VAL A 210 9.68 0.68 18.53
N ILE A 211 10.98 0.46 18.70
CA ILE A 211 11.55 -0.53 19.62
C ILE A 211 11.08 -0.21 21.04
N ALA A 212 11.21 1.04 21.50
CA ALA A 212 10.72 1.45 22.81
C ALA A 212 9.22 1.22 22.96
N SER A 213 8.42 1.59 21.95
CA SER A 213 6.98 1.33 21.92
C SER A 213 6.66 -0.16 22.09
N LEU A 214 7.32 -1.02 21.32
CA LEU A 214 7.14 -2.47 21.41
C LEU A 214 7.54 -3.03 22.78
N LEU A 215 8.61 -2.52 23.40
CA LEU A 215 9.07 -2.94 24.73
C LEU A 215 8.12 -2.46 25.85
N MET A 216 7.47 -1.32 25.66
CA MET A 216 6.52 -0.77 26.65
C MET A 216 5.12 -1.36 26.56
N MET A 217 4.79 -2.13 25.51
CA MET A 217 3.49 -2.78 25.35
C MET A 217 3.28 -3.89 26.38
N ARG A 218 2.05 -3.97 26.89
CA ARG A 218 1.59 -5.05 27.75
C ARG A 218 0.67 -5.95 26.92
N LEU A 219 1.19 -7.10 26.50
CA LEU A 219 0.47 -8.05 25.66
C LEU A 219 0.00 -9.24 26.51
N PRO A 220 -1.18 -9.79 26.25
CA PRO A 220 -1.57 -11.08 26.80
C PRO A 220 -0.62 -12.18 26.32
N ALA A 221 -0.56 -13.27 27.06
CA ALA A 221 0.26 -14.44 26.71
C ALA A 221 -0.04 -14.90 25.27
N PRO A 222 0.97 -15.40 24.54
CA PRO A 222 0.78 -15.85 23.15
C PRO A 222 -0.32 -16.90 23.08
N MET A 223 -1.36 -16.66 22.27
CA MET A 223 -2.39 -17.65 22.01
C MET A 223 -1.81 -18.87 21.29
N ALA A 224 -2.32 -20.05 21.64
CA ALA A 224 -1.92 -21.33 21.08
C ALA A 224 -1.92 -21.33 19.54
N ARG A 225 -0.89 -21.95 18.99
CA ARG A 225 -0.61 -22.07 17.56
C ARG A 225 -1.79 -22.70 16.81
N ARG A 226 -2.32 -22.03 15.81
CA ARG A 226 -3.19 -22.65 14.83
C ARG A 226 -2.34 -23.59 13.97
N ASN A 227 -2.82 -24.83 13.77
CA ASN A 227 -2.17 -25.78 12.85
C ASN A 227 -2.10 -25.12 11.46
N ALA A 228 -0.88 -24.84 11.01
CA ALA A 228 -0.66 -24.25 9.71
C ALA A 228 -0.92 -25.33 8.64
N THR A 229 -1.96 -25.12 7.85
CA THR A 229 -2.13 -25.79 6.58
C THR A 229 -0.92 -25.48 5.68
N SER A 230 -0.55 -26.39 4.79
CA SER A 230 0.59 -26.16 3.89
C SER A 230 0.35 -24.88 3.06
N ALA A 231 1.28 -23.91 3.15
CA ALA A 231 1.22 -22.67 2.38
C ALA A 231 1.02 -22.92 0.88
N LEU A 232 1.60 -23.99 0.37
CA LEU A 232 1.50 -24.38 -1.04
C LEU A 232 0.08 -24.82 -1.42
N SER A 233 -0.62 -25.54 -0.52
CA SER A 233 -2.01 -25.96 -0.76
C SER A 233 -2.97 -24.77 -0.72
N GLU A 234 -2.74 -23.82 0.15
CA GLU A 234 -3.52 -22.57 0.22
C GLU A 234 -3.30 -21.69 -1.00
N LEU A 235 -2.06 -21.57 -1.48
CA LEU A 235 -1.76 -20.87 -2.73
C LEU A 235 -2.47 -21.56 -3.91
N LYS A 236 -2.37 -22.88 -4.07
CA LYS A 236 -3.04 -23.59 -5.15
C LYS A 236 -4.55 -23.41 -5.12
N ALA A 237 -5.17 -23.53 -3.96
CA ALA A 237 -6.62 -23.31 -3.81
C ALA A 237 -7.04 -21.86 -4.13
N GLY A 238 -6.22 -20.88 -3.72
CA GLY A 238 -6.39 -19.47 -4.06
C GLY A 238 -6.29 -19.22 -5.56
N TRP A 239 -5.28 -19.81 -6.22
CA TRP A 239 -5.11 -19.70 -7.67
C TRP A 239 -6.30 -20.23 -8.47
N THR A 240 -6.80 -21.40 -8.11
CA THR A 240 -7.98 -21.99 -8.76
C THR A 240 -9.20 -21.07 -8.67
N TYR A 241 -9.40 -20.44 -7.50
CA TYR A 241 -10.50 -19.50 -7.32
C TYR A 241 -10.30 -18.20 -8.11
N VAL A 242 -9.10 -17.60 -8.02
CA VAL A 242 -8.75 -16.36 -8.72
C VAL A 242 -8.84 -16.51 -10.24
N SER A 243 -8.29 -17.60 -10.80
CA SER A 243 -8.30 -17.86 -12.24
C SER A 243 -9.70 -18.17 -12.77
N GLY A 244 -10.55 -18.82 -11.97
CA GLY A 244 -11.92 -19.17 -12.33
C GLY A 244 -12.93 -18.03 -12.20
N PHE A 245 -12.65 -16.98 -11.38
CA PHE A 245 -13.59 -15.90 -11.16
C PHE A 245 -13.19 -14.64 -11.93
N LEU A 246 -13.87 -14.39 -13.04
CA LEU A 246 -13.55 -13.35 -14.02
C LEU A 246 -13.32 -11.95 -13.39
N PRO A 247 -14.17 -11.42 -12.48
CA PRO A 247 -13.96 -10.09 -11.92
C PRO A 247 -12.61 -9.96 -11.20
N ILE A 248 -12.25 -10.96 -10.38
CA ILE A 248 -10.99 -10.93 -9.63
C ILE A 248 -9.81 -11.05 -10.57
N ARG A 249 -9.86 -12.01 -11.48
CA ARG A 249 -8.79 -12.21 -12.48
C ARG A 249 -8.51 -10.94 -13.27
N THR A 250 -9.56 -10.26 -13.73
CA THR A 250 -9.43 -9.04 -14.54
C THR A 250 -8.82 -7.89 -13.73
N ILE A 251 -9.25 -7.72 -12.48
CA ILE A 251 -8.67 -6.71 -11.58
C ILE A 251 -7.20 -7.01 -11.31
N LEU A 252 -6.85 -8.26 -10.98
CA LEU A 252 -5.48 -8.64 -10.66
C LEU A 252 -4.54 -8.49 -11.86
N LEU A 253 -4.98 -8.85 -13.06
CA LEU A 253 -4.20 -8.66 -14.29
C LEU A 253 -3.93 -7.18 -14.58
N LEU A 254 -4.95 -6.32 -14.44
CA LEU A 254 -4.77 -4.88 -14.59
C LEU A 254 -3.74 -4.35 -13.57
N PHE A 255 -3.86 -4.77 -12.30
CA PHE A 255 -2.95 -4.30 -11.26
C PHE A 255 -1.52 -4.84 -11.42
N ALA A 256 -1.35 -6.06 -11.88
CA ALA A 256 -0.04 -6.58 -12.24
C ALA A 256 0.60 -5.75 -13.38
N ALA A 257 -0.18 -5.40 -14.40
CA ALA A 257 0.28 -4.54 -15.49
C ALA A 257 0.61 -3.11 -15.01
N VAL A 258 -0.24 -2.51 -14.17
CA VAL A 258 0.00 -1.18 -13.57
C VAL A 258 1.22 -1.19 -12.66
N SER A 259 1.42 -2.24 -11.87
CA SER A 259 2.59 -2.40 -11.01
C SER A 259 3.88 -2.57 -11.81
N LEU A 260 3.82 -3.34 -12.90
CA LEU A 260 4.98 -3.59 -13.77
C LEU A 260 5.36 -2.35 -14.59
N LEU A 261 4.36 -1.65 -15.14
CA LEU A 261 4.59 -0.62 -16.16
C LEU A 261 4.32 0.81 -15.65
N GLY A 262 3.37 1.00 -14.75
CA GLY A 262 2.96 2.33 -14.29
C GLY A 262 3.75 2.83 -13.07
N MET A 263 3.79 2.03 -11.99
CA MET A 263 4.38 2.43 -10.72
C MET A 263 5.89 2.77 -10.77
N PRO A 264 6.70 2.13 -11.63
CA PRO A 264 8.14 2.35 -11.65
C PRO A 264 8.58 3.76 -12.05
N PHE A 265 7.68 4.63 -12.54
CA PHE A 265 8.02 6.03 -12.84
C PHE A 265 8.62 6.75 -11.62
N VAL A 266 8.24 6.35 -10.40
CA VAL A 266 8.79 6.91 -9.15
C VAL A 266 10.30 6.72 -9.07
N VAL A 267 10.83 5.62 -9.59
CA VAL A 267 12.28 5.33 -9.62
C VAL A 267 13.03 6.31 -10.53
N LEU A 268 12.35 6.83 -11.55
CA LEU A 268 12.92 7.78 -12.51
C LEU A 268 12.77 9.25 -12.09
N THR A 269 12.02 9.53 -11.02
CA THR A 269 11.74 10.90 -10.56
C THR A 269 13.02 11.72 -10.24
N PRO A 270 14.12 11.13 -9.69
CA PRO A 270 15.38 11.87 -9.51
C PRO A 270 15.96 12.43 -10.81
N ILE A 271 15.81 11.70 -11.92
CA ILE A 271 16.28 12.14 -13.25
C ILE A 271 15.45 13.34 -13.72
N PHE A 272 14.12 13.29 -13.52
CA PHE A 272 13.26 14.43 -13.83
C PHE A 272 13.62 15.64 -12.99
N ALA A 273 13.81 15.49 -11.68
CA ALA A 273 14.17 16.58 -10.79
C ALA A 273 15.48 17.25 -11.22
N ALA A 274 16.52 16.47 -11.52
CA ALA A 274 17.86 17.01 -11.80
C ALA A 274 18.06 17.40 -13.27
N ARG A 275 17.75 16.50 -14.24
CA ARG A 275 18.08 16.73 -15.65
C ARG A 275 17.00 17.45 -16.44
N ILE A 276 15.74 17.20 -16.13
CA ILE A 276 14.61 17.70 -16.94
C ILE A 276 14.14 19.05 -16.41
N LEU A 277 14.04 19.17 -15.08
CA LEU A 277 13.57 20.38 -14.41
C LEU A 277 14.72 21.26 -13.90
N HIS A 278 15.97 20.82 -14.07
CA HIS A 278 17.18 21.52 -13.63
C HIS A 278 17.13 21.94 -12.15
N GLY A 279 16.47 21.11 -11.33
CA GLY A 279 16.31 21.34 -9.89
C GLY A 279 17.22 20.45 -9.06
N GLY A 280 17.03 20.55 -7.73
CA GLY A 280 17.80 19.80 -6.74
C GLY A 280 16.96 18.73 -6.01
N PRO A 281 17.48 18.23 -4.87
CA PRO A 281 16.76 17.26 -4.03
C PRO A 281 15.42 17.78 -3.53
N HIS A 282 15.28 19.09 -3.29
CA HIS A 282 14.01 19.73 -2.94
C HIS A 282 12.95 19.54 -4.04
N THR A 283 13.36 19.63 -5.32
CA THR A 283 12.46 19.37 -6.46
C THR A 283 11.95 17.94 -6.44
N LEU A 284 12.81 16.95 -6.18
CA LEU A 284 12.42 15.56 -6.02
C LEU A 284 11.42 15.41 -4.88
N GLY A 285 11.71 15.99 -3.71
CA GLY A 285 10.84 15.95 -2.54
C GLY A 285 9.45 16.53 -2.82
N PHE A 286 9.37 17.67 -3.50
CA PHE A 286 8.09 18.30 -3.85
C PHE A 286 7.30 17.50 -4.89
N LEU A 287 7.96 16.91 -5.90
CA LEU A 287 7.28 16.04 -6.87
C LEU A 287 6.65 14.80 -6.18
N MET A 288 7.40 14.14 -5.32
CA MET A 288 6.91 13.01 -4.55
C MET A 288 5.83 13.42 -3.54
N GLY A 289 5.99 14.60 -2.92
CA GLY A 289 4.98 15.19 -2.05
C GLY A 289 3.67 15.50 -2.79
N ALA A 290 3.75 16.09 -3.98
CA ALA A 290 2.56 16.36 -4.82
C ALA A 290 1.80 15.07 -5.16
N MET A 291 2.52 13.99 -5.50
CA MET A 291 1.92 12.67 -5.70
C MET A 291 1.26 12.15 -4.42
N GLY A 292 1.91 12.37 -3.25
CA GLY A 292 1.36 12.02 -1.93
C GLY A 292 0.06 12.76 -1.63
N VAL A 293 -0.01 14.07 -1.92
CA VAL A 293 -1.24 14.88 -1.78
C VAL A 293 -2.36 14.30 -2.66
N GLY A 294 -2.07 14.00 -3.92
CA GLY A 294 -3.05 13.39 -4.84
C GLY A 294 -3.58 12.06 -4.31
N SER A 295 -2.70 11.21 -3.78
CA SER A 295 -3.05 9.94 -3.15
C SER A 295 -3.93 10.14 -1.91
N LEU A 296 -3.62 11.12 -1.06
CA LEU A 296 -4.40 11.44 0.14
C LEU A 296 -5.81 11.95 -0.22
N VAL A 297 -5.91 12.88 -1.17
CA VAL A 297 -7.21 13.39 -1.67
C VAL A 297 -8.09 12.24 -2.18
N SER A 298 -7.51 11.33 -2.93
CA SER A 298 -8.21 10.13 -3.43
C SER A 298 -8.68 9.21 -2.30
N ALA A 299 -7.81 8.94 -1.33
CA ALA A 299 -8.15 8.09 -0.19
C ALA A 299 -9.30 8.69 0.63
N LEU A 300 -9.25 10.01 0.89
CA LEU A 300 -10.31 10.72 1.59
C LEU A 300 -11.63 10.72 0.81
N SER A 301 -11.59 10.94 -0.52
CA SER A 301 -12.80 10.91 -1.36
C SER A 301 -13.48 9.54 -1.34
N LEU A 302 -12.71 8.45 -1.30
CA LEU A 302 -13.26 7.10 -1.16
C LEU A 302 -13.81 6.84 0.26
N ALA A 303 -13.14 7.34 1.29
CA ALA A 303 -13.55 7.15 2.69
C ALA A 303 -14.93 7.78 2.99
N VAL A 304 -15.25 8.90 2.34
CA VAL A 304 -16.57 9.58 2.47
C VAL A 304 -17.67 8.85 1.70
N ARG A 305 -17.30 7.95 0.79
CA ARG A 305 -18.27 7.24 -0.06
C ARG A 305 -19.03 6.18 0.72
N LYS A 306 -20.37 6.30 0.75
CA LYS A 306 -21.26 5.39 1.48
C LYS A 306 -21.64 4.11 0.73
N SER A 307 -21.35 4.00 -0.56
CA SER A 307 -21.77 2.89 -1.40
C SER A 307 -20.66 2.34 -2.27
N VAL A 308 -20.63 1.02 -2.41
CA VAL A 308 -19.72 0.30 -3.32
C VAL A 308 -20.21 0.32 -4.77
N LEU A 309 -21.45 0.76 -5.00
CA LEU A 309 -22.03 0.86 -6.34
C LEU A 309 -21.23 1.83 -7.20
N GLY A 310 -20.89 1.39 -8.41
CA GLY A 310 -20.11 2.18 -9.38
C GLY A 310 -18.59 2.16 -9.16
N LEU A 311 -18.07 1.56 -8.06
CA LEU A 311 -16.61 1.42 -7.86
C LEU A 311 -15.94 0.65 -9.00
N VAL A 312 -16.62 -0.34 -9.57
CA VAL A 312 -16.08 -1.11 -10.71
C VAL A 312 -15.81 -0.20 -11.91
N LYS A 313 -16.68 0.79 -12.18
CA LYS A 313 -16.49 1.80 -13.24
C LYS A 313 -15.36 2.77 -12.93
N MET A 314 -15.06 3.00 -11.64
CA MET A 314 -13.97 3.87 -11.23
C MET A 314 -12.58 3.29 -11.52
N ILE A 315 -12.44 1.96 -11.60
CA ILE A 315 -11.14 1.32 -11.87
C ILE A 315 -10.53 1.79 -13.19
N PRO A 316 -11.20 1.66 -14.36
CA PRO A 316 -10.63 2.14 -15.61
C PRO A 316 -10.50 3.66 -15.66
N ILE A 317 -11.40 4.42 -15.03
CA ILE A 317 -11.26 5.89 -14.90
C ILE A 317 -9.99 6.23 -14.13
N ALA A 318 -9.73 5.55 -13.03
CA ALA A 318 -8.51 5.72 -12.22
C ALA A 318 -7.25 5.39 -13.03
N GLY A 319 -7.27 4.29 -13.80
CA GLY A 319 -6.19 3.93 -14.72
C GLY A 319 -5.98 4.99 -15.81
N THR A 320 -7.07 5.55 -16.36
CA THR A 320 -6.98 6.65 -17.36
C THR A 320 -6.38 7.91 -16.74
N VAL A 321 -6.82 8.32 -15.55
CA VAL A 321 -6.26 9.47 -14.83
C VAL A 321 -4.79 9.26 -14.53
N PHE A 322 -4.40 8.06 -14.08
CA PHE A 322 -3.01 7.71 -13.81
C PHE A 322 -2.17 7.76 -15.09
N GLY A 323 -2.62 7.12 -16.17
CA GLY A 323 -1.90 7.10 -17.45
C GLY A 323 -1.72 8.49 -18.06
N LEU A 324 -2.77 9.33 -18.04
CA LEU A 324 -2.68 10.72 -18.50
C LEU A 324 -1.73 11.55 -17.62
N GLY A 325 -1.76 11.35 -16.29
CA GLY A 325 -0.82 11.95 -15.36
C GLY A 325 0.63 11.60 -15.70
N LEU A 326 0.92 10.33 -16.01
CA LEU A 326 2.25 9.87 -16.43
C LEU A 326 2.68 10.49 -17.76
N ILE A 327 1.81 10.51 -18.77
CA ILE A 327 2.11 11.10 -20.08
C ILE A 327 2.38 12.59 -19.90
N GLY A 328 1.51 13.31 -19.19
CA GLY A 328 1.69 14.74 -18.93
C GLY A 328 2.98 15.02 -18.15
N PHE A 329 3.32 14.17 -17.15
CA PHE A 329 4.58 14.26 -16.41
C PHE A 329 5.79 14.03 -17.32
N GLY A 330 5.76 13.02 -18.19
CA GLY A 330 6.83 12.71 -19.14
C GLY A 330 7.06 13.82 -20.19
N LEU A 331 5.99 14.49 -20.60
CA LEU A 331 6.06 15.63 -21.55
C LEU A 331 6.46 16.94 -20.88
N SER A 332 6.25 17.07 -19.57
CA SER A 332 6.48 18.33 -18.85
C SER A 332 7.95 18.70 -18.80
N ARG A 333 8.21 20.02 -18.96
CA ARG A 333 9.51 20.66 -18.80
C ARG A 333 9.45 21.80 -17.77
N ALA A 334 8.27 22.08 -17.24
CA ALA A 334 8.04 23.12 -16.24
C ALA A 334 7.77 22.49 -14.89
N PHE A 335 8.40 22.99 -13.82
CA PHE A 335 8.27 22.47 -12.47
C PHE A 335 6.80 22.39 -12.00
N TRP A 336 6.06 23.47 -12.15
CA TRP A 336 4.65 23.52 -11.71
C TRP A 336 3.75 22.56 -12.47
N LEU A 337 3.96 22.40 -13.77
CA LEU A 337 3.22 21.44 -14.57
C LEU A 337 3.56 20.01 -14.13
N SER A 338 4.83 19.72 -13.88
CA SER A 338 5.26 18.40 -13.37
C SER A 338 4.65 18.11 -12.01
N MET A 339 4.53 19.09 -11.11
CA MET A 339 3.83 18.93 -9.82
C MET A 339 2.35 18.60 -10.00
N VAL A 340 1.65 19.33 -10.89
CA VAL A 340 0.23 19.04 -11.18
C VAL A 340 0.07 17.65 -11.78
N MET A 341 0.94 17.24 -12.70
CA MET A 341 0.88 15.91 -13.32
C MET A 341 1.24 14.80 -12.32
N ALA A 342 2.18 15.02 -11.42
CA ALA A 342 2.50 14.10 -10.31
C ALA A 342 1.31 13.97 -9.34
N PHE A 343 0.64 15.07 -9.02
CA PHE A 343 -0.60 15.05 -8.23
C PHE A 343 -1.69 14.22 -8.93
N VAL A 344 -1.94 14.46 -10.23
CA VAL A 344 -2.93 13.70 -11.02
C VAL A 344 -2.58 12.21 -11.06
N ALA A 345 -1.31 11.86 -11.23
CA ALA A 345 -0.84 10.48 -11.17
C ALA A 345 -1.10 9.86 -9.79
N GLY A 346 -0.83 10.60 -8.71
CA GLY A 346 -1.13 10.17 -7.34
C GLY A 346 -2.63 9.91 -7.11
N VAL A 347 -3.50 10.79 -7.63
CA VAL A 347 -4.97 10.61 -7.58
C VAL A 347 -5.37 9.32 -8.28
N GLY A 348 -4.96 9.12 -9.53
CA GLY A 348 -5.34 7.94 -10.31
C GLY A 348 -4.83 6.65 -9.69
N MET A 349 -3.57 6.62 -9.27
CA MET A 349 -2.95 5.45 -8.64
C MET A 349 -3.72 5.01 -7.37
N MET A 350 -3.96 5.93 -6.45
CA MET A 350 -4.61 5.61 -5.17
C MET A 350 -6.08 5.26 -5.36
N LEU A 351 -6.79 5.96 -6.24
CA LEU A 351 -8.19 5.69 -6.57
C LEU A 351 -8.36 4.26 -7.10
N GLY A 352 -7.48 3.85 -8.00
CA GLY A 352 -7.44 2.48 -8.53
C GLY A 352 -7.17 1.46 -7.43
N MET A 353 -6.10 1.64 -6.66
CA MET A 353 -5.72 0.72 -5.59
C MET A 353 -6.82 0.55 -4.55
N ALA A 354 -7.31 1.64 -3.96
CA ALA A 354 -8.28 1.57 -2.89
C ALA A 354 -9.65 1.09 -3.41
N GLY A 355 -10.08 1.53 -4.61
CA GLY A 355 -11.32 1.08 -5.23
C GLY A 355 -11.31 -0.43 -5.50
N SER A 356 -10.24 -0.95 -6.08
CA SER A 356 -10.11 -2.40 -6.34
C SER A 356 -10.02 -3.22 -5.07
N ASN A 357 -9.28 -2.75 -4.07
CA ASN A 357 -9.20 -3.39 -2.76
C ASN A 357 -10.61 -3.52 -2.14
N THR A 358 -11.38 -2.44 -2.16
CA THR A 358 -12.77 -2.44 -1.64
C THR A 358 -13.66 -3.42 -2.40
N ILE A 359 -13.60 -3.43 -3.73
CA ILE A 359 -14.41 -4.36 -4.54
C ILE A 359 -14.06 -5.81 -4.23
N ILE A 360 -12.76 -6.16 -4.24
CA ILE A 360 -12.32 -7.53 -3.96
C ILE A 360 -12.80 -7.97 -2.58
N GLN A 361 -12.63 -7.14 -1.55
CA GLN A 361 -13.07 -7.46 -0.19
C GLN A 361 -14.59 -7.60 -0.07
N THR A 362 -15.35 -6.92 -0.93
CA THR A 362 -16.82 -6.99 -0.93
C THR A 362 -17.33 -8.25 -1.63
N ILE A 363 -16.78 -8.61 -2.80
CA ILE A 363 -17.33 -9.70 -3.62
C ILE A 363 -16.77 -11.09 -3.26
N VAL A 364 -15.72 -11.16 -2.44
CA VAL A 364 -15.07 -12.42 -2.07
C VAL A 364 -15.64 -12.95 -0.75
N PRO A 365 -16.09 -14.22 -0.71
CA PRO A 365 -16.53 -14.89 0.51
C PRO A 365 -15.46 -14.86 1.61
N GLU A 366 -15.86 -14.81 2.87
CA GLU A 366 -14.94 -14.65 4.02
C GLU A 366 -13.88 -15.77 4.10
N ASP A 367 -14.27 -17.00 3.81
CA ASP A 367 -13.38 -18.18 3.82
C ASP A 367 -12.26 -18.12 2.78
N LYS A 368 -12.43 -17.35 1.70
CA LYS A 368 -11.47 -17.20 0.58
C LYS A 368 -10.77 -15.84 0.55
N ARG A 369 -11.29 -14.86 1.33
CA ARG A 369 -10.83 -13.46 1.30
C ARG A 369 -9.32 -13.33 1.54
N GLY A 370 -8.79 -14.01 2.55
CA GLY A 370 -7.36 -13.97 2.85
C GLY A 370 -6.46 -14.44 1.69
N ARG A 371 -6.86 -15.53 1.01
CA ARG A 371 -6.13 -16.08 -0.15
C ARG A 371 -6.15 -15.11 -1.33
N VAL A 372 -7.31 -14.55 -1.66
CA VAL A 372 -7.46 -13.60 -2.77
C VAL A 372 -6.69 -12.31 -2.50
N MET A 373 -6.73 -11.81 -1.25
CA MET A 373 -5.95 -10.64 -0.85
C MET A 373 -4.43 -10.89 -0.93
N GLY A 374 -3.99 -12.13 -0.69
CA GLY A 374 -2.60 -12.52 -0.94
C GLY A 374 -2.22 -12.37 -2.42
N TYR A 375 -3.05 -12.82 -3.34
CA TYR A 375 -2.84 -12.62 -4.79
C TYR A 375 -2.92 -11.15 -5.21
N TYR A 376 -3.80 -10.37 -4.58
CA TYR A 376 -3.84 -8.92 -4.80
C TYR A 376 -2.53 -8.24 -4.37
N ALA A 377 -1.99 -8.59 -3.21
CA ALA A 377 -0.70 -8.10 -2.76
C ALA A 377 0.45 -8.53 -3.70
N MET A 378 0.44 -9.78 -4.18
CA MET A 378 1.40 -10.26 -5.17
C MET A 378 1.31 -9.51 -6.50
N ALA A 379 0.10 -9.25 -7.01
CA ALA A 379 -0.09 -8.48 -8.24
C ALA A 379 0.42 -7.04 -8.09
N LEU A 380 0.18 -6.43 -6.94
CA LEU A 380 0.54 -5.04 -6.68
C LEU A 380 2.02 -4.84 -6.32
N MET A 381 2.56 -5.68 -5.43
CA MET A 381 3.92 -5.53 -4.91
C MET A 381 4.93 -6.47 -5.58
N GLY A 382 4.46 -7.61 -6.08
CA GLY A 382 5.33 -8.62 -6.67
C GLY A 382 5.88 -8.23 -8.04
N MET A 383 5.14 -7.43 -8.81
CA MET A 383 5.61 -6.95 -10.13
C MET A 383 6.48 -5.69 -10.03
N ALA A 384 6.43 -4.97 -8.92
CA ALA A 384 7.16 -3.71 -8.74
C ALA A 384 8.69 -3.82 -8.92
N PRO A 385 9.41 -4.84 -8.37
CA PRO A 385 10.84 -4.98 -8.62
C PRO A 385 11.16 -5.15 -10.11
N PHE A 386 10.43 -6.01 -10.80
CA PHE A 386 10.63 -6.23 -12.24
C PHE A 386 10.33 -4.96 -13.05
N GLY A 387 9.30 -4.25 -12.68
CA GLY A 387 8.96 -2.95 -13.26
C GLY A 387 10.04 -1.90 -13.04
N SER A 388 10.63 -1.85 -11.86
CA SER A 388 11.73 -0.92 -11.54
C SER A 388 12.97 -1.19 -12.40
N LEU A 389 13.33 -2.45 -12.57
CA LEU A 389 14.44 -2.85 -13.44
C LEU A 389 14.12 -2.54 -14.90
N LEU A 390 12.91 -2.86 -15.36
CA LEU A 390 12.47 -2.57 -16.74
C LEU A 390 12.48 -1.06 -17.02
N ALA A 391 11.93 -0.24 -16.12
CA ALA A 391 11.94 1.20 -16.27
C ALA A 391 13.36 1.78 -16.27
N GLY A 392 14.24 1.26 -15.42
CA GLY A 392 15.66 1.66 -15.39
C GLY A 392 16.39 1.34 -16.70
N THR A 393 16.19 0.12 -17.24
CA THR A 393 16.78 -0.31 -18.52
C THR A 393 16.22 0.48 -19.71
N MET A 394 14.90 0.67 -19.77
CA MET A 394 14.26 1.49 -20.81
C MET A 394 14.74 2.94 -20.74
N ALA A 395 14.81 3.53 -19.55
CA ALA A 395 15.27 4.90 -19.38
C ALA A 395 16.76 5.07 -19.72
N HIS A 396 17.56 4.02 -19.56
CA HIS A 396 18.95 4.02 -20.02
C HIS A 396 19.05 4.03 -21.57
N ALA A 397 18.16 3.30 -22.24
CA ALA A 397 18.18 3.16 -23.71
C ALA A 397 17.52 4.34 -24.43
N VAL A 398 16.33 4.77 -24.00
CA VAL A 398 15.51 5.77 -24.73
C VAL A 398 15.30 7.08 -23.93
N GLY A 399 15.82 7.16 -22.70
CA GLY A 399 15.66 8.30 -21.82
C GLY A 399 14.42 8.23 -20.93
N ALA A 400 14.51 8.88 -19.76
CA ALA A 400 13.45 8.85 -18.74
C ALA A 400 12.10 9.43 -19.23
N PRO A 401 12.05 10.55 -20.01
CA PRO A 401 10.79 11.09 -20.50
C PRO A 401 10.01 10.11 -21.37
N LEU A 402 10.67 9.52 -22.38
CA LEU A 402 10.01 8.56 -23.28
C LEU A 402 9.57 7.30 -22.53
N THR A 403 10.36 6.83 -21.56
CA THR A 403 10.00 5.69 -20.72
C THR A 403 8.72 5.98 -19.94
N VAL A 404 8.61 7.14 -19.29
CA VAL A 404 7.41 7.50 -18.52
C VAL A 404 6.19 7.68 -19.42
N ILE A 405 6.36 8.25 -20.63
CA ILE A 405 5.29 8.35 -21.63
C ILE A 405 4.83 6.94 -22.06
N ALA A 406 5.77 6.05 -22.39
CA ALA A 406 5.46 4.67 -22.76
C ALA A 406 4.73 3.93 -21.64
N ASN A 407 5.17 4.11 -20.38
CA ASN A 407 4.49 3.57 -19.21
C ASN A 407 3.05 4.11 -19.09
N GLY A 408 2.84 5.42 -19.30
CA GLY A 408 1.53 6.04 -19.30
C GLY A 408 0.60 5.48 -20.39
N ILE A 409 1.14 5.30 -21.61
CA ILE A 409 0.40 4.66 -22.72
C ILE A 409 0.02 3.22 -22.36
N ALA A 410 0.94 2.45 -21.80
CA ALA A 410 0.67 1.08 -21.39
C ALA A 410 -0.43 0.99 -20.32
N VAL A 411 -0.44 1.93 -19.36
CA VAL A 411 -1.51 2.05 -18.35
C VAL A 411 -2.85 2.41 -19.00
N LEU A 412 -2.87 3.32 -19.99
CA LEU A 412 -4.08 3.66 -20.74
C LEU A 412 -4.62 2.45 -21.52
N LEU A 413 -3.75 1.69 -22.17
CA LEU A 413 -4.14 0.46 -22.86
C LEU A 413 -4.73 -0.57 -21.88
N GLY A 414 -4.14 -0.71 -20.70
CA GLY A 414 -4.68 -1.55 -19.63
C GLY A 414 -6.06 -1.07 -19.15
N ALA A 415 -6.26 0.23 -18.99
CA ALA A 415 -7.55 0.81 -18.63
C ALA A 415 -8.60 0.62 -19.75
N ALA A 416 -8.21 0.78 -21.00
CA ALA A 416 -9.08 0.53 -22.15
C ALA A 416 -9.47 -0.95 -22.24
N TRP A 417 -8.51 -1.85 -22.06
CA TRP A 417 -8.78 -3.30 -22.01
C TRP A 417 -9.76 -3.64 -20.86
N PHE A 418 -9.57 -3.07 -19.67
CA PHE A 418 -10.49 -3.30 -18.56
C PHE A 418 -11.89 -2.75 -18.86
N THR A 419 -11.99 -1.61 -19.55
CA THR A 419 -13.27 -1.03 -19.99
C THR A 419 -14.02 -1.99 -20.90
N MET A 420 -13.33 -2.69 -21.82
CA MET A 420 -13.93 -3.71 -22.67
C MET A 420 -14.46 -4.92 -21.87
N GLN A 421 -13.80 -5.25 -20.74
CA GLN A 421 -14.25 -6.34 -19.86
C GLN A 421 -15.38 -5.90 -18.90
N LEU A 422 -15.66 -4.62 -18.78
CA LEU A 422 -16.59 -4.06 -17.81
C LEU A 422 -18.00 -4.66 -17.88
N PRO A 423 -18.60 -4.91 -19.07
CA PRO A 423 -19.93 -5.54 -19.15
C PRO A 423 -19.96 -6.96 -18.60
N ALA A 424 -18.89 -7.74 -18.84
CA ALA A 424 -18.77 -9.10 -18.33
C ALA A 424 -18.52 -9.11 -16.80
N VAL A 425 -17.67 -8.22 -16.32
CA VAL A 425 -17.42 -8.02 -14.87
C VAL A 425 -18.71 -7.62 -14.15
N HIS A 426 -19.47 -6.66 -14.70
CA HIS A 426 -20.74 -6.24 -14.11
C HIS A 426 -21.76 -7.39 -14.05
N ARG A 427 -21.88 -8.19 -15.14
CA ARG A 427 -22.78 -9.34 -15.16
C ARG A 427 -22.44 -10.37 -14.08
N ALA A 428 -21.13 -10.59 -13.86
CA ALA A 428 -20.67 -11.54 -12.84
C ALA A 428 -20.82 -11.04 -11.39
N ILE A 429 -20.76 -9.73 -11.16
CA ILE A 429 -20.87 -9.14 -9.80
C ILE A 429 -22.34 -8.88 -9.41
N ARG A 430 -23.22 -8.59 -10.37
CA ARG A 430 -24.62 -8.22 -10.12
C ARG A 430 -25.39 -9.23 -9.25
N PRO A 431 -25.28 -10.56 -9.44
CA PRO A 431 -25.93 -11.53 -8.55
C PRO A 431 -25.44 -11.40 -7.10
N ILE A 432 -24.14 -11.28 -6.89
CA ILE A 432 -23.53 -11.14 -5.55
C ILE A 432 -24.07 -9.89 -4.85
N TYR A 433 -24.17 -8.76 -5.55
CA TYR A 433 -24.71 -7.53 -4.99
C TYR A 433 -26.20 -7.63 -4.63
N ARG A 434 -26.96 -8.49 -5.33
CA ARG A 434 -28.35 -8.81 -4.98
C ARG A 434 -28.44 -9.67 -3.72
N GLU A 435 -27.65 -10.72 -3.64
CA GLU A 435 -27.59 -11.59 -2.45
C GLU A 435 -27.19 -10.81 -1.19
N MET A 436 -26.34 -9.80 -1.35
CA MET A 436 -25.92 -8.91 -0.26
C MET A 436 -26.93 -7.78 0.05
N GLY A 437 -28.06 -7.68 -0.67
CA GLY A 437 -29.02 -6.61 -0.51
C GLY A 437 -28.54 -5.21 -0.94
N ILE A 438 -27.44 -5.13 -1.68
CA ILE A 438 -26.87 -3.87 -2.22
C ILE A 438 -27.66 -3.39 -3.44
N LEU A 439 -28.23 -4.32 -4.20
CA LEU A 439 -29.16 -4.09 -5.32
C LEU A 439 -30.52 -4.65 -4.97
N PRO A 440 -31.62 -4.01 -5.40
CA PRO A 440 -32.97 -4.54 -5.22
C PRO A 440 -33.10 -5.91 -5.90
N ALA A 441 -33.89 -6.80 -5.28
CA ALA A 441 -34.27 -8.06 -5.90
C ALA A 441 -34.99 -7.73 -7.24
N GLU A 442 -34.86 -8.60 -8.24
CA GLU A 442 -35.73 -8.50 -9.41
C GLU A 442 -37.17 -8.79 -8.93
N GLU A 443 -38.03 -7.78 -8.93
CA GLU A 443 -39.45 -8.02 -8.85
C GLU A 443 -39.81 -8.90 -10.05
N GLY A 444 -40.34 -10.09 -9.75
CA GLY A 444 -40.48 -11.18 -10.68
C GLY A 444 -41.20 -10.77 -11.95
N MET A 445 -40.61 -11.07 -13.09
CA MET A 445 -41.37 -11.44 -14.26
C MET A 445 -42.03 -12.81 -13.98
N GLN A 446 -43.07 -12.81 -13.13
CA GLN A 446 -44.10 -13.84 -13.16
C GLN A 446 -45.21 -13.32 -14.07
N SER A 447 -45.13 -13.70 -15.31
CA SER A 447 -46.30 -13.79 -16.18
C SER A 447 -46.03 -14.81 -17.26
#